data_b5576dd6ec0df15f54f34aefa7451ea5
#
_entry.id   b5576dd6ec0df15f54f34aefa7451ea5
#
_cell.length_a   1.000
_cell.length_b   1.000
_cell.length_c   1.000
_cell.angle_alpha   90.00
_cell.angle_beta   90.00
_cell.angle_gamma   90.00
#
_symmetry.space_group_name_H-M   'P 1'
#
loop_
_entity.id
_entity.type
_entity.pdbx_description
1 polymer ?
#
loop_
_entity_poly.entity_id
_entity_poly.type
_entity_poly.pdbx_seq_one_letter_code
_entity_poly.pdbx_strand_id
1 'polypeptide(L)'
;MQERLREYSFFRNLVALAVVGVPMILHQERVEIGKGDLKFLVLRAVFGTIGIFGNFYAIDHLVLSDANMLNKLAPFFVVIFSALFLRERANLVQIASVIVAFVGALFIIKPTGNMAGSGALAGFLGGAGAGAAYTMVRLLGKRGVKGKTVIVFFSAFSCLAAVPFMIGSFQPMELWQVLMLFAAGGAAAGGQIFVTKAYYYAPAKEISVYDYSQIVFAALMGFVVLGQRPDLYSVLGYLIIGGTAVFVYFYNKSEA
;
A
#
# COMPACT_ATOMS: atom_id res chain seq x y z
N MET A 1 -7.70 -17.88 11.77
CA MET A 1 -6.79 -16.97 11.02
C MET A 1 -7.44 -15.61 10.78
N GLN A 2 -8.75 -15.55 10.58
CA GLN A 2 -9.53 -14.34 10.27
C GLN A 2 -9.52 -13.28 11.39
N GLU A 3 -9.62 -13.66 12.66
CA GLU A 3 -9.66 -12.71 13.78
C GLU A 3 -8.35 -11.94 14.00
N ARG A 4 -7.22 -12.51 13.59
CA ARG A 4 -5.88 -11.89 13.78
C ARG A 4 -5.51 -10.81 12.76
N LEU A 5 -6.23 -10.70 11.63
CA LEU A 5 -5.94 -9.65 10.63
C LEU A 5 -6.22 -8.24 11.15
N ARG A 6 -7.18 -8.11 12.07
CA ARG A 6 -7.52 -6.84 12.75
C ARG A 6 -6.41 -6.42 13.70
N GLU A 7 -5.90 -7.36 14.50
CA GLU A 7 -4.77 -7.15 15.40
C GLU A 7 -3.52 -6.78 14.60
N TYR A 8 -3.25 -7.49 13.49
CA TYR A 8 -2.15 -7.15 12.59
C TYR A 8 -2.24 -5.72 12.07
N SER A 9 -3.42 -5.27 11.64
CA SER A 9 -3.62 -3.89 11.18
C SER A 9 -3.32 -2.87 12.27
N PHE A 10 -3.76 -3.12 13.50
CA PHE A 10 -3.49 -2.27 14.64
C PHE A 10 -2.00 -2.19 14.97
N PHE A 11 -1.35 -3.35 15.19
CA PHE A 11 0.07 -3.40 15.53
C PHE A 11 0.95 -2.79 14.44
N ARG A 12 0.65 -3.03 13.17
CA ARG A 12 1.34 -2.42 12.03
C ARG A 12 1.35 -0.89 12.13
N ASN A 13 0.20 -0.31 12.38
CA ASN A 13 0.06 1.14 12.46
C ASN A 13 0.60 1.69 13.79
N LEU A 14 0.48 0.96 14.89
CA LEU A 14 1.06 1.31 16.18
C LEU A 14 2.59 1.39 16.11
N VAL A 15 3.23 0.40 15.50
CA VAL A 15 4.68 0.39 15.30
C VAL A 15 5.10 1.55 14.39
N ALA A 16 4.37 1.81 13.30
CA ALA A 16 4.66 2.94 12.41
C ALA A 16 4.51 4.28 13.14
N LEU A 17 3.49 4.41 13.99
CA LEU A 17 3.28 5.58 14.85
C LEU A 17 4.45 5.76 15.83
N ALA A 18 4.90 4.68 16.48
CA ALA A 18 6.03 4.72 17.40
C ALA A 18 7.35 5.07 16.69
N VAL A 19 7.65 4.39 15.58
CA VAL A 19 8.91 4.58 14.82
C VAL A 19 9.07 6.00 14.28
N VAL A 20 7.96 6.62 13.86
CA VAL A 20 8.01 7.99 13.30
C VAL A 20 7.66 9.04 14.36
N GLY A 21 6.67 8.77 15.21
CA GLY A 21 6.15 9.72 16.19
C GLY A 21 7.09 9.95 17.38
N VAL A 22 7.69 8.87 17.93
CA VAL A 22 8.60 9.00 19.08
C VAL A 22 9.82 9.90 18.75
N PRO A 23 10.55 9.71 17.63
CA PRO A 23 11.60 10.63 17.24
C PRO A 23 11.12 12.08 17.04
N MET A 24 9.92 12.28 16.49
CA MET A 24 9.37 13.63 16.34
C MET A 24 9.15 14.32 17.69
N ILE A 25 8.67 13.60 18.70
CA ILE A 25 8.47 14.12 20.04
C ILE A 25 9.81 14.42 20.71
N LEU A 26 10.75 13.48 20.64
CA LEU A 26 12.09 13.63 21.27
C LEU A 26 12.89 14.78 20.68
N HIS A 27 12.79 15.03 19.37
CA HIS A 27 13.45 16.14 18.69
C HIS A 27 12.59 17.42 18.67
N GLN A 28 11.46 17.45 19.38
CA GLN A 28 10.54 18.58 19.46
C GLN A 28 10.16 19.13 18.06
N GLU A 29 10.03 18.22 17.07
CA GLU A 29 9.66 18.60 15.71
C GLU A 29 8.20 19.11 15.72
N ARG A 30 7.99 20.36 15.31
CA ARG A 30 6.64 20.93 15.22
C ARG A 30 5.87 20.29 14.08
N VAL A 31 4.63 19.88 14.40
CA VAL A 31 3.65 19.45 13.41
C VAL A 31 3.02 20.71 12.81
N GLU A 32 3.53 21.14 11.68
CA GLU A 32 2.99 22.29 10.96
C GLU A 32 1.97 21.81 9.94
N ILE A 33 0.69 22.12 10.19
CA ILE A 33 -0.41 21.83 9.28
C ILE A 33 -0.91 23.18 8.76
N GLY A 34 -0.73 23.41 7.46
CA GLY A 34 -1.20 24.64 6.80
C GLY A 34 -2.73 24.76 6.82
N LYS A 35 -3.22 25.98 6.68
CA LYS A 35 -4.67 26.22 6.53
C LYS A 35 -5.19 25.46 5.31
N GLY A 36 -6.12 24.53 5.52
CA GLY A 36 -6.72 23.69 4.47
C GLY A 36 -6.00 22.38 4.17
N ASP A 37 -4.85 22.07 4.81
CA ASP A 37 -4.15 20.80 4.62
C ASP A 37 -4.76 19.67 5.45
N LEU A 38 -5.41 20.03 6.57
CA LEU A 38 -6.07 19.06 7.46
C LEU A 38 -7.09 18.20 6.70
N LYS A 39 -7.86 18.79 5.79
CA LYS A 39 -8.83 18.01 4.97
C LYS A 39 -8.16 16.94 4.13
N PHE A 40 -6.98 17.21 3.57
CA PHE A 40 -6.24 16.23 2.77
C PHE A 40 -5.55 15.18 3.64
N LEU A 41 -5.11 15.53 4.86
CA LEU A 41 -4.64 14.56 5.85
C LEU A 41 -5.75 13.60 6.27
N VAL A 42 -6.95 14.14 6.53
CA VAL A 42 -8.13 13.32 6.86
C VAL A 42 -8.51 12.43 5.68
N LEU A 43 -8.60 12.97 4.44
CA LEU A 43 -8.88 12.18 3.25
C LEU A 43 -7.83 11.07 3.04
N ARG A 44 -6.53 11.39 3.22
CA ARG A 44 -5.45 10.40 3.18
C ARG A 44 -5.68 9.29 4.22
N ALA A 45 -6.04 9.65 5.43
CA ALA A 45 -6.26 8.70 6.50
C ALA A 45 -7.50 7.83 6.26
N VAL A 46 -8.61 8.43 5.85
CA VAL A 46 -9.86 7.72 5.54
C VAL A 46 -9.66 6.76 4.37
N PHE A 47 -9.14 7.23 3.23
CA PHE A 47 -8.91 6.38 2.08
C PHE A 47 -7.90 5.27 2.35
N GLY A 48 -6.83 5.57 3.09
CA GLY A 48 -5.85 4.56 3.49
C GLY A 48 -6.44 3.50 4.42
N THR A 49 -7.32 3.89 5.34
CA THR A 49 -8.01 2.96 6.25
C THR A 49 -9.03 2.11 5.48
N ILE A 50 -9.80 2.70 4.53
CA ILE A 50 -10.66 1.95 3.61
C ILE A 50 -9.82 0.95 2.82
N GLY A 51 -8.64 1.35 2.33
CA GLY A 51 -7.71 0.48 1.62
C GLY A 51 -7.32 -0.74 2.45
N ILE A 52 -6.94 -0.53 3.70
CA ILE A 52 -6.56 -1.61 4.63
C ILE A 52 -7.74 -2.53 4.95
N PHE A 53 -8.85 -1.98 5.41
CA PHE A 53 -9.99 -2.78 5.84
C PHE A 53 -10.68 -3.49 4.66
N GLY A 54 -10.78 -2.84 3.51
CA GLY A 54 -11.31 -3.45 2.29
C GLY A 54 -10.46 -4.63 1.83
N ASN A 55 -9.13 -4.49 1.86
CA ASN A 55 -8.22 -5.59 1.54
C ASN A 55 -8.33 -6.75 2.54
N PHE A 56 -8.38 -6.48 3.85
CA PHE A 56 -8.54 -7.53 4.84
C PHE A 56 -9.89 -8.23 4.74
N TYR A 57 -10.97 -7.48 4.52
CA TYR A 57 -12.29 -8.05 4.31
C TYR A 57 -12.32 -8.94 3.05
N ALA A 58 -11.66 -8.53 1.98
CA ALA A 58 -11.52 -9.34 0.78
C ALA A 58 -10.75 -10.64 1.04
N ILE A 59 -9.64 -10.59 1.81
CA ILE A 59 -8.86 -11.78 2.20
C ILE A 59 -9.69 -12.75 3.03
N ASP A 60 -10.63 -12.24 3.84
CA ASP A 60 -11.51 -13.06 4.66
C ASP A 60 -12.61 -13.77 3.87
N HIS A 61 -13.04 -13.22 2.72
CA HIS A 61 -14.21 -13.67 1.96
C HIS A 61 -13.88 -14.22 0.58
N LEU A 62 -12.66 -14.05 0.09
CA LEU A 62 -12.20 -14.53 -1.21
C LEU A 62 -10.99 -15.46 -1.05
N VAL A 63 -10.68 -16.18 -2.11
CA VAL A 63 -9.37 -16.83 -2.21
C VAL A 63 -8.29 -15.77 -2.21
N LEU A 64 -7.19 -16.01 -1.48
CA LEU A 64 -6.11 -15.04 -1.25
C LEU A 64 -5.56 -14.44 -2.56
N SER A 65 -5.50 -15.24 -3.63
CA SER A 65 -5.08 -14.78 -4.95
C SER A 65 -6.02 -13.74 -5.53
N ASP A 66 -7.34 -13.92 -5.40
CA ASP A 66 -8.34 -12.99 -5.92
C ASP A 66 -8.36 -11.69 -5.12
N ALA A 67 -8.27 -11.77 -3.79
CA ALA A 67 -8.14 -10.60 -2.92
C ALA A 67 -6.87 -9.79 -3.26
N ASN A 68 -5.73 -10.45 -3.46
CA ASN A 68 -4.48 -9.80 -3.85
C ASN A 68 -4.57 -9.15 -5.24
N MET A 69 -5.25 -9.78 -6.21
CA MET A 69 -5.47 -9.19 -7.53
C MET A 69 -6.25 -7.88 -7.43
N LEU A 70 -7.32 -7.84 -6.63
CA LEU A 70 -8.12 -6.63 -6.44
C LEU A 70 -7.31 -5.52 -5.77
N ASN A 71 -6.47 -5.85 -4.81
CA ASN A 71 -5.56 -4.88 -4.19
C ASN A 71 -4.56 -4.28 -5.19
N LYS A 72 -4.09 -5.08 -6.17
CA LYS A 72 -3.18 -4.64 -7.23
C LYS A 72 -3.83 -3.78 -8.32
N LEU A 73 -5.09 -3.45 -8.20
CA LEU A 73 -5.73 -2.39 -8.96
C LEU A 73 -5.34 -0.98 -8.46
N ALA A 74 -4.76 -0.85 -7.26
CA ALA A 74 -4.36 0.45 -6.70
C ALA A 74 -3.51 1.33 -7.65
N PRO A 75 -2.50 0.83 -8.40
CA PRO A 75 -1.76 1.63 -9.37
C PRO A 75 -2.62 2.25 -10.47
N PHE A 76 -3.65 1.56 -10.94
CA PHE A 76 -4.61 2.13 -11.91
C PHE A 76 -5.36 3.31 -11.31
N PHE A 77 -5.86 3.15 -10.08
CA PHE A 77 -6.54 4.23 -9.38
C PHE A 77 -5.61 5.40 -9.07
N VAL A 78 -4.33 5.15 -8.77
CA VAL A 78 -3.33 6.21 -8.62
C VAL A 78 -3.23 7.04 -9.90
N VAL A 79 -3.12 6.41 -11.06
CA VAL A 79 -3.05 7.11 -12.36
C VAL A 79 -4.33 7.91 -12.61
N ILE A 80 -5.50 7.33 -12.39
CA ILE A 80 -6.80 8.00 -12.58
C ILE A 80 -6.94 9.20 -11.63
N PHE A 81 -6.72 9.00 -10.34
CA PHE A 81 -6.92 10.05 -9.34
C PHE A 81 -5.83 11.13 -9.42
N SER A 82 -4.60 10.81 -9.79
CA SER A 82 -3.57 11.82 -10.02
C SER A 82 -3.90 12.70 -11.22
N ALA A 83 -4.47 12.13 -12.29
CA ALA A 83 -4.95 12.92 -13.41
C ALA A 83 -6.11 13.85 -13.02
N LEU A 84 -7.06 13.36 -12.20
CA LEU A 84 -8.24 14.12 -11.78
C LEU A 84 -7.90 15.22 -10.75
N PHE A 85 -7.13 14.89 -9.70
CA PHE A 85 -6.91 15.77 -8.56
C PHE A 85 -5.62 16.59 -8.66
N LEU A 86 -4.59 16.05 -9.31
CA LEU A 86 -3.27 16.67 -9.40
C LEU A 86 -2.98 17.24 -10.79
N ARG A 87 -3.83 16.94 -11.77
CA ARG A 87 -3.63 17.26 -13.19
C ARG A 87 -2.34 16.67 -13.76
N GLU A 88 -1.84 15.61 -13.16
CA GLU A 88 -0.68 14.84 -13.61
C GLU A 88 -1.14 13.81 -14.66
N ARG A 89 -1.30 14.24 -15.92
CA ARG A 89 -1.74 13.34 -17.00
C ARG A 89 -0.65 12.33 -17.31
N ALA A 90 -0.99 11.05 -17.24
CA ALA A 90 -0.12 9.98 -17.72
C ALA A 90 -0.14 9.95 -19.25
N ASN A 91 1.00 9.70 -19.87
CA ASN A 91 1.09 9.44 -21.31
C ASN A 91 0.76 7.95 -21.59
N LEU A 92 0.62 7.61 -22.88
CA LEU A 92 0.27 6.25 -23.29
C LEU A 92 1.29 5.21 -22.81
N VAL A 93 2.58 5.56 -22.79
CA VAL A 93 3.65 4.66 -22.35
C VAL A 93 3.50 4.32 -20.86
N GLN A 94 3.21 5.31 -20.01
CA GLN A 94 3.00 5.13 -18.59
C GLN A 94 1.75 4.28 -18.31
N ILE A 95 0.64 4.53 -19.02
CA ILE A 95 -0.58 3.73 -18.92
C ILE A 95 -0.32 2.29 -19.36
N ALA A 96 0.30 2.10 -20.52
CA ALA A 96 0.64 0.77 -21.02
C ALA A 96 1.55 0.00 -20.07
N SER A 97 2.53 0.68 -19.45
CA SER A 97 3.44 0.08 -18.48
C SER A 97 2.71 -0.43 -17.23
N VAL A 98 1.73 0.32 -16.72
CA VAL A 98 0.89 -0.13 -15.60
C VAL A 98 0.08 -1.37 -15.99
N ILE A 99 -0.48 -1.39 -17.20
CA ILE A 99 -1.24 -2.55 -17.72
C ILE A 99 -0.32 -3.78 -17.88
N VAL A 100 0.86 -3.62 -18.47
CA VAL A 100 1.82 -4.72 -18.69
C VAL A 100 2.31 -5.27 -17.35
N ALA A 101 2.65 -4.40 -16.38
CA ALA A 101 3.05 -4.83 -15.04
C ALA A 101 1.91 -5.57 -14.31
N PHE A 102 0.66 -5.13 -14.48
CA PHE A 102 -0.51 -5.82 -13.94
C PHE A 102 -0.70 -7.21 -14.56
N VAL A 103 -0.55 -7.34 -15.88
CA VAL A 103 -0.57 -8.65 -16.55
C VAL A 103 0.53 -9.55 -15.98
N GLY A 104 1.75 -9.05 -15.81
CA GLY A 104 2.82 -9.78 -15.12
C GLY A 104 2.42 -10.23 -13.70
N ALA A 105 1.72 -9.37 -12.95
CA ALA A 105 1.20 -9.71 -11.63
C ALA A 105 0.16 -10.84 -11.68
N LEU A 106 -0.70 -10.88 -12.70
CA LEU A 106 -1.69 -11.96 -12.87
C LEU A 106 -1.05 -13.33 -13.10
N PHE A 107 0.08 -13.40 -13.80
CA PHE A 107 0.86 -14.65 -13.96
C PHE A 107 1.35 -15.21 -12.62
N ILE A 108 1.67 -14.35 -11.66
CA ILE A 108 2.15 -14.74 -10.33
C ILE A 108 0.98 -15.05 -9.39
N ILE A 109 -0.02 -14.19 -9.36
CA ILE A 109 -1.16 -14.26 -8.43
C ILE A 109 -2.12 -15.39 -8.82
N LYS A 110 -2.28 -15.65 -10.13
CA LYS A 110 -3.17 -16.69 -10.69
C LYS A 110 -4.58 -16.65 -10.08
N PRO A 111 -5.33 -15.55 -10.28
CA PRO A 111 -6.66 -15.41 -9.72
C PRO A 111 -7.59 -16.53 -10.24
N THR A 112 -8.49 -17.01 -9.37
CA THR A 112 -9.44 -18.07 -9.75
C THR A 112 -10.62 -17.52 -10.57
N GLY A 113 -10.81 -16.20 -10.56
CA GLY A 113 -11.92 -15.52 -11.22
C GLY A 113 -13.25 -15.61 -10.47
N ASN A 114 -13.28 -16.27 -9.31
CA ASN A 114 -14.49 -16.34 -8.48
C ASN A 114 -14.62 -15.09 -7.60
N MET A 115 -14.93 -13.96 -8.23
CA MET A 115 -15.01 -12.64 -7.61
C MET A 115 -16.44 -12.15 -7.51
N ALA A 116 -17.28 -12.86 -6.76
CA ALA A 116 -18.66 -12.46 -6.52
C ALA A 116 -18.89 -11.99 -5.08
N GLY A 117 -19.89 -11.14 -4.88
CA GLY A 117 -20.37 -10.74 -3.57
C GLY A 117 -19.60 -9.59 -2.89
N SER A 118 -19.82 -9.48 -1.57
CA SER A 118 -19.29 -8.38 -0.75
C SER A 118 -17.77 -8.35 -0.64
N GLY A 119 -17.11 -9.53 -0.70
CA GLY A 119 -15.65 -9.64 -0.68
C GLY A 119 -15.01 -8.98 -1.88
N ALA A 120 -15.56 -9.20 -3.09
CA ALA A 120 -15.06 -8.58 -4.31
C ALA A 120 -15.26 -7.07 -4.31
N LEU A 121 -16.42 -6.60 -3.88
CA LEU A 121 -16.69 -5.16 -3.75
C LEU A 121 -15.74 -4.51 -2.73
N ALA A 122 -15.53 -5.14 -1.58
CA ALA A 122 -14.62 -4.63 -0.56
C ALA A 122 -13.17 -4.58 -1.05
N GLY A 123 -12.70 -5.62 -1.77
CA GLY A 123 -11.38 -5.65 -2.37
C GLY A 123 -11.18 -4.57 -3.43
N PHE A 124 -12.17 -4.36 -4.29
CA PHE A 124 -12.17 -3.29 -5.29
C PHE A 124 -12.11 -1.90 -4.64
N LEU A 125 -13.00 -1.65 -3.66
CA LEU A 125 -13.00 -0.40 -2.89
C LEU A 125 -11.70 -0.23 -2.08
N GLY A 126 -11.11 -1.35 -1.62
CA GLY A 126 -9.81 -1.38 -0.97
C GLY A 126 -8.69 -0.90 -1.90
N GLY A 127 -8.63 -1.44 -3.12
CA GLY A 127 -7.69 -1.00 -4.16
C GLY A 127 -7.88 0.46 -4.56
N ALA A 128 -9.14 0.89 -4.75
CA ALA A 128 -9.47 2.29 -5.05
C ALA A 128 -9.09 3.22 -3.88
N GLY A 129 -9.38 2.83 -2.65
CA GLY A 129 -8.99 3.56 -1.44
C GLY A 129 -7.48 3.71 -1.31
N ALA A 130 -6.71 2.64 -1.57
CA ALA A 130 -5.25 2.70 -1.57
C ALA A 130 -4.73 3.68 -2.63
N GLY A 131 -5.26 3.62 -3.86
CA GLY A 131 -4.91 4.55 -4.95
C GLY A 131 -5.22 6.01 -4.62
N ALA A 132 -6.41 6.27 -4.05
CA ALA A 132 -6.79 7.60 -3.59
C ALA A 132 -5.87 8.10 -2.46
N ALA A 133 -5.53 7.22 -1.52
CA ALA A 133 -4.62 7.55 -0.41
C ALA A 133 -3.23 7.95 -0.90
N TYR A 134 -2.64 7.23 -1.85
CA TYR A 134 -1.33 7.57 -2.43
C TYR A 134 -1.38 8.88 -3.23
N THR A 135 -2.48 9.13 -3.94
CA THR A 135 -2.70 10.42 -4.60
C THR A 135 -2.74 11.57 -3.58
N MET A 136 -3.37 11.38 -2.43
CA MET A 136 -3.35 12.38 -1.35
C MET A 136 -1.96 12.56 -0.74
N VAL A 137 -1.15 11.49 -0.61
CA VAL A 137 0.26 11.59 -0.20
C VAL A 137 1.02 12.51 -1.16
N ARG A 138 0.87 12.31 -2.47
CA ARG A 138 1.49 13.17 -3.49
C ARG A 138 1.03 14.62 -3.39
N LEU A 139 -0.29 14.84 -3.22
CA LEU A 139 -0.86 16.17 -3.07
C LEU A 139 -0.29 16.90 -1.84
N LEU A 140 -0.23 16.21 -0.70
CA LEU A 140 0.33 16.76 0.54
C LEU A 140 1.82 17.09 0.39
N GLY A 141 2.57 16.26 -0.32
CA GLY A 141 3.96 16.52 -0.67
C GLY A 141 4.13 17.79 -1.50
N LYS A 142 3.31 17.99 -2.55
CA LYS A 142 3.29 19.22 -3.37
C LYS A 142 2.91 20.47 -2.56
N ARG A 143 2.15 20.31 -1.49
CA ARG A 143 1.76 21.38 -0.59
C ARG A 143 2.79 21.68 0.51
N GLY A 144 3.91 20.93 0.55
CA GLY A 144 5.00 21.12 1.52
C GLY A 144 4.73 20.53 2.91
N VAL A 145 3.67 19.73 3.09
CA VAL A 145 3.40 19.04 4.36
C VAL A 145 4.50 18.01 4.61
N LYS A 146 5.11 18.00 5.80
CA LYS A 146 6.19 17.07 6.13
C LYS A 146 5.71 15.60 6.06
N GLY A 147 6.45 14.71 5.38
CA GLY A 147 6.08 13.29 5.22
C GLY A 147 5.88 12.55 6.54
N LYS A 148 6.67 12.89 7.57
CA LYS A 148 6.51 12.38 8.94
C LYS A 148 5.12 12.70 9.49
N THR A 149 4.62 13.92 9.29
CA THR A 149 3.27 14.36 9.72
C THR A 149 2.20 13.50 9.05
N VAL A 150 2.33 13.22 7.75
CA VAL A 150 1.37 12.39 7.01
C VAL A 150 1.34 10.96 7.55
N ILE A 151 2.52 10.38 7.85
CA ILE A 151 2.62 9.02 8.39
C ILE A 151 2.01 8.95 9.80
N VAL A 152 2.39 9.88 10.68
CA VAL A 152 1.89 9.92 12.08
C VAL A 152 0.37 10.11 12.11
N PHE A 153 -0.15 11.04 11.32
CA PHE A 153 -1.59 11.30 11.25
C PHE A 153 -2.37 10.06 10.77
N PHE A 154 -1.90 9.45 9.68
CA PHE A 154 -2.52 8.23 9.15
C PHE A 154 -2.44 7.07 10.14
N SER A 155 -1.28 6.84 10.75
CA SER A 155 -1.09 5.73 11.68
C SER A 155 -1.94 5.90 12.94
N ALA A 156 -2.00 7.11 13.49
CA ALA A 156 -2.87 7.43 14.63
C ALA A 156 -4.35 7.22 14.30
N PHE A 157 -4.81 7.76 13.17
CA PHE A 157 -6.18 7.58 12.70
C PHE A 157 -6.54 6.11 12.49
N SER A 158 -5.66 5.35 11.84
CA SER A 158 -5.88 3.92 11.57
C SER A 158 -5.88 3.08 12.86
N CYS A 159 -5.03 3.43 13.85
CA CYS A 159 -5.08 2.79 15.17
C CYS A 159 -6.42 3.05 15.85
N LEU A 160 -6.87 4.32 15.88
CA LEU A 160 -8.16 4.68 16.48
C LEU A 160 -9.33 3.99 15.78
N ALA A 161 -9.29 3.90 14.44
CA ALA A 161 -10.31 3.21 13.67
C ALA A 161 -10.32 1.69 13.90
N ALA A 162 -9.17 1.08 14.24
CA ALA A 162 -9.06 -0.35 14.49
C ALA A 162 -9.54 -0.74 15.92
N VAL A 163 -9.42 0.14 16.91
CA VAL A 163 -9.77 -0.13 18.32
C VAL A 163 -11.18 -0.71 18.50
N PRO A 164 -12.26 -0.14 17.92
CA PRO A 164 -13.61 -0.69 18.11
C PRO A 164 -13.74 -2.14 17.64
N PHE A 165 -13.00 -2.53 16.63
CA PHE A 165 -13.02 -3.88 16.08
C PHE A 165 -12.17 -4.88 16.88
N MET A 166 -11.30 -4.40 17.76
CA MET A 166 -10.52 -5.22 18.68
C MET A 166 -11.23 -5.47 20.01
N ILE A 167 -12.11 -4.58 20.42
CA ILE A 167 -12.87 -4.72 21.67
C ILE A 167 -13.80 -5.93 21.53
N GLY A 168 -13.57 -6.96 22.34
CA GLY A 168 -14.37 -8.19 22.34
C GLY A 168 -13.86 -9.33 21.43
N SER A 169 -12.86 -9.07 20.56
CA SER A 169 -12.25 -10.11 19.72
C SER A 169 -10.76 -10.34 20.02
N PHE A 170 -10.21 -9.67 21.04
CA PHE A 170 -8.80 -9.82 21.40
C PHE A 170 -8.54 -11.21 21.99
N GLN A 171 -7.63 -11.94 21.35
CA GLN A 171 -7.17 -13.24 21.82
C GLN A 171 -5.78 -13.12 22.46
N PRO A 172 -5.52 -13.79 23.59
CA PRO A 172 -4.18 -13.82 24.19
C PRO A 172 -3.15 -14.33 23.19
N MET A 173 -2.04 -13.63 23.11
CA MET A 173 -0.95 -13.95 22.19
C MET A 173 0.26 -14.48 22.95
N GLU A 174 0.92 -15.49 22.39
CA GLU A 174 2.21 -15.93 22.88
C GLU A 174 3.30 -14.91 22.54
N LEU A 175 4.36 -14.84 23.36
CA LEU A 175 5.42 -13.86 23.19
C LEU A 175 6.03 -13.83 21.77
N TRP A 176 6.23 -15.01 21.16
CA TRP A 176 6.78 -15.10 19.81
C TRP A 176 5.85 -14.47 18.75
N GLN A 177 4.52 -14.59 18.92
CA GLN A 177 3.52 -13.99 18.03
C GLN A 177 3.57 -12.46 18.13
N VAL A 178 3.69 -11.94 19.35
CA VAL A 178 3.86 -10.50 19.59
C VAL A 178 5.15 -10.00 18.95
N LEU A 179 6.26 -10.71 19.10
CA LEU A 179 7.54 -10.35 18.47
C LEU A 179 7.43 -10.34 16.93
N MET A 180 6.74 -11.32 16.35
CA MET A 180 6.49 -11.36 14.90
C MET A 180 5.62 -10.20 14.43
N LEU A 181 4.61 -9.81 15.20
CA LEU A 181 3.78 -8.63 14.90
C LEU A 181 4.59 -7.33 14.95
N PHE A 182 5.48 -7.19 15.92
CA PHE A 182 6.39 -6.03 15.97
C PHE A 182 7.38 -6.02 14.81
N ALA A 183 7.95 -7.16 14.43
CA ALA A 183 8.84 -7.28 13.28
C ALA A 183 8.12 -6.93 11.96
N ALA A 184 6.92 -7.48 11.76
CA ALA A 184 6.08 -7.17 10.62
C ALA A 184 5.65 -5.69 10.60
N GLY A 185 5.32 -5.13 11.78
CA GLY A 185 5.02 -3.71 11.95
C GLY A 185 6.21 -2.82 11.60
N GLY A 186 7.42 -3.19 12.01
CA GLY A 186 8.67 -2.49 11.67
C GLY A 186 8.95 -2.48 10.17
N ALA A 187 8.81 -3.65 9.52
CA ALA A 187 8.94 -3.75 8.07
C ALA A 187 7.90 -2.89 7.33
N ALA A 188 6.65 -2.92 7.80
CA ALA A 188 5.57 -2.11 7.23
C ALA A 188 5.79 -0.61 7.45
N ALA A 189 6.32 -0.20 8.61
CA ALA A 189 6.69 1.19 8.89
C ALA A 189 7.78 1.67 7.93
N GLY A 190 8.82 0.86 7.71
CA GLY A 190 9.87 1.12 6.73
C GLY A 190 9.27 1.30 5.33
N GLY A 191 8.45 0.36 4.88
CA GLY A 191 7.73 0.44 3.60
C GLY A 191 6.90 1.73 3.48
N GLN A 192 6.15 2.08 4.53
CA GLN A 192 5.35 3.31 4.55
C GLN A 192 6.20 4.59 4.43
N ILE A 193 7.37 4.61 5.08
CA ILE A 193 8.30 5.75 4.99
C ILE A 193 8.83 5.88 3.55
N PHE A 194 9.29 4.77 2.95
CA PHE A 194 9.85 4.80 1.61
C PHE A 194 8.82 5.13 0.55
N VAL A 195 7.62 4.53 0.61
CA VAL A 195 6.50 4.85 -0.29
C VAL A 195 6.10 6.33 -0.16
N THR A 196 5.99 6.85 1.08
CA THR A 196 5.69 8.26 1.29
C THR A 196 6.75 9.15 0.63
N LYS A 197 8.04 8.84 0.81
CA LYS A 197 9.13 9.58 0.15
C LYS A 197 9.04 9.48 -1.36
N ALA A 198 8.80 8.30 -1.93
CA ALA A 198 8.69 8.11 -3.37
C ALA A 198 7.63 9.04 -3.98
N TYR A 199 6.41 9.05 -3.42
CA TYR A 199 5.33 9.93 -3.88
C TYR A 199 5.57 11.42 -3.61
N TYR A 200 6.50 11.79 -2.73
CA TYR A 200 6.93 13.18 -2.53
C TYR A 200 7.86 13.65 -3.63
N TYR A 201 8.80 12.80 -4.06
CA TYR A 201 9.85 13.19 -5.00
C TYR A 201 9.46 13.04 -6.47
N ALA A 202 8.53 12.14 -6.80
CA ALA A 202 8.17 11.89 -8.19
C ALA A 202 6.65 11.90 -8.41
N PRO A 203 6.20 12.17 -9.65
CA PRO A 203 4.79 12.10 -10.03
C PRO A 203 4.18 10.72 -9.74
N ALA A 204 2.92 10.70 -9.31
CA ALA A 204 2.23 9.47 -8.97
C ALA A 204 2.15 8.48 -10.14
N LYS A 205 2.02 9.00 -11.37
CA LYS A 205 2.01 8.23 -12.63
C LYS A 205 3.32 7.47 -12.92
N GLU A 206 4.44 7.97 -12.40
CA GLU A 206 5.76 7.32 -12.56
C GLU A 206 6.01 6.28 -11.48
N ILE A 207 5.56 6.54 -10.24
CA ILE A 207 5.78 5.66 -9.10
C ILE A 207 4.87 4.44 -9.12
N SER A 208 3.63 4.59 -9.61
CA SER A 208 2.60 3.56 -9.49
C SER A 208 2.99 2.20 -10.10
N VAL A 209 3.77 2.18 -11.18
CA VAL A 209 4.23 0.93 -11.79
C VAL A 209 5.15 0.13 -10.88
N TYR A 210 5.95 0.80 -10.03
CA TYR A 210 6.88 0.13 -9.12
C TYR A 210 6.18 -0.56 -7.95
N ASP A 211 4.92 -0.26 -7.67
CA ASP A 211 4.12 -0.96 -6.64
C ASP A 211 3.98 -2.46 -6.94
N TYR A 212 4.08 -2.86 -8.22
CA TYR A 212 4.10 -4.28 -8.60
C TYR A 212 5.38 -5.01 -8.19
N SER A 213 6.49 -4.31 -7.96
CA SER A 213 7.74 -4.92 -7.48
C SER A 213 7.57 -5.63 -6.13
N GLN A 214 6.62 -5.19 -5.31
CA GLN A 214 6.27 -5.84 -4.06
C GLN A 214 5.98 -7.34 -4.23
N ILE A 215 5.34 -7.73 -5.35
CA ILE A 215 5.01 -9.13 -5.64
C ILE A 215 6.29 -9.93 -5.86
N VAL A 216 7.25 -9.36 -6.59
CA VAL A 216 8.55 -10.00 -6.86
C VAL A 216 9.33 -10.19 -5.55
N PHE A 217 9.39 -9.16 -4.70
CA PHE A 217 10.05 -9.25 -3.40
C PHE A 217 9.36 -10.24 -2.45
N ALA A 218 8.02 -10.27 -2.44
CA ALA A 218 7.27 -11.23 -1.64
C ALA A 218 7.57 -12.67 -2.08
N ALA A 219 7.66 -12.91 -3.37
CA ALA A 219 8.01 -14.23 -3.92
C ALA A 219 9.46 -14.63 -3.60
N LEU A 220 10.40 -13.69 -3.69
CA LEU A 220 11.80 -13.94 -3.30
C LEU A 220 11.89 -14.32 -1.82
N MET A 221 11.19 -13.60 -0.95
CA MET A 221 11.12 -13.94 0.47
C MET A 221 10.45 -15.29 0.71
N GLY A 222 9.38 -15.61 -0.03
CA GLY A 222 8.73 -16.92 0.00
C GLY A 222 9.68 -18.05 -0.39
N PHE A 223 10.53 -17.84 -1.39
CA PHE A 223 11.55 -18.80 -1.80
C PHE A 223 12.64 -18.96 -0.71
N VAL A 224 13.21 -17.86 -0.22
CA VAL A 224 14.34 -17.89 0.72
C VAL A 224 13.92 -18.37 2.11
N VAL A 225 12.77 -17.90 2.63
CA VAL A 225 12.34 -18.15 4.01
C VAL A 225 11.45 -19.38 4.12
N LEU A 226 10.56 -19.60 3.13
CA LEU A 226 9.56 -20.65 3.19
C LEU A 226 9.86 -21.83 2.24
N GLY A 227 10.96 -21.78 1.47
CA GLY A 227 11.34 -22.82 0.51
C GLY A 227 10.34 -22.96 -0.66
N GLN A 228 9.49 -21.96 -0.90
CA GLN A 228 8.51 -21.98 -1.98
C GLN A 228 9.22 -21.88 -3.34
N ARG A 229 8.97 -22.82 -4.23
CA ARG A 229 9.58 -22.80 -5.57
C ARG A 229 8.60 -22.15 -6.55
N PRO A 230 9.02 -21.06 -7.24
CA PRO A 230 8.21 -20.47 -8.28
C PRO A 230 8.08 -21.42 -9.47
N ASP A 231 6.91 -21.49 -10.06
CA ASP A 231 6.69 -22.19 -11.32
C ASP A 231 7.03 -21.31 -12.52
N LEU A 232 6.96 -21.88 -13.72
CA LEU A 232 7.31 -21.18 -14.96
C LEU A 232 6.49 -19.89 -15.17
N TYR A 233 5.20 -19.91 -14.87
CA TYR A 233 4.33 -18.74 -15.01
C TYR A 233 4.73 -17.62 -14.04
N SER A 234 5.08 -17.96 -12.82
CA SER A 234 5.58 -16.98 -11.83
C SER A 234 6.90 -16.36 -12.29
N VAL A 235 7.82 -17.15 -12.85
CA VAL A 235 9.09 -16.65 -13.41
C VAL A 235 8.82 -15.67 -14.56
N LEU A 236 7.91 -16.00 -15.48
CA LEU A 236 7.51 -15.09 -16.56
C LEU A 236 6.93 -13.78 -16.01
N GLY A 237 6.07 -13.87 -14.99
CA GLY A 237 5.52 -12.69 -14.31
C GLY A 237 6.61 -11.80 -13.70
N TYR A 238 7.63 -12.37 -13.05
CA TYR A 238 8.76 -11.59 -12.51
C TYR A 238 9.55 -10.88 -13.60
N LEU A 239 9.79 -11.55 -14.72
CA LEU A 239 10.51 -10.95 -15.86
C LEU A 239 9.71 -9.79 -16.48
N ILE A 240 8.38 -9.94 -16.59
CA ILE A 240 7.49 -8.88 -17.10
C ILE A 240 7.52 -7.67 -16.17
N ILE A 241 7.33 -7.87 -14.85
CA ILE A 241 7.31 -6.77 -13.88
C ILE A 241 8.67 -6.08 -13.82
N GLY A 242 9.76 -6.85 -13.69
CA GLY A 242 11.12 -6.31 -13.62
C GLY A 242 11.51 -5.57 -14.90
N GLY A 243 11.23 -6.17 -16.06
CA GLY A 243 11.49 -5.55 -17.37
C GLY A 243 10.71 -4.24 -17.55
N THR A 244 9.43 -4.24 -17.17
CA THR A 244 8.60 -3.03 -17.23
C THR A 244 9.12 -1.93 -16.30
N ALA A 245 9.53 -2.26 -15.08
CA ALA A 245 10.09 -1.29 -14.13
C ALA A 245 11.39 -0.66 -14.65
N VAL A 246 12.29 -1.48 -15.23
CA VAL A 246 13.54 -1.02 -15.85
C VAL A 246 13.24 -0.15 -17.09
N PHE A 247 12.31 -0.57 -17.93
CA PHE A 247 11.90 0.20 -19.11
C PHE A 247 11.37 1.59 -18.73
N VAL A 248 10.45 1.66 -17.76
CA VAL A 248 9.87 2.93 -17.28
C VAL A 248 10.94 3.83 -16.67
N TYR A 249 11.90 3.26 -15.95
CA TYR A 249 13.02 4.03 -15.41
C TYR A 249 13.81 4.74 -16.50
N PHE A 250 14.22 4.02 -17.54
CA PHE A 250 14.98 4.63 -18.65
C PHE A 250 14.13 5.58 -19.48
N TYR A 251 12.87 5.25 -19.70
CA TYR A 251 11.93 6.12 -20.41
C TYR A 251 11.76 7.47 -19.68
N ASN A 252 11.45 7.45 -18.40
CA ASN A 252 11.27 8.68 -17.63
C ASN A 252 12.57 9.50 -17.52
N LYS A 253 13.73 8.83 -17.50
CA LYS A 253 15.04 9.49 -17.53
C LYS A 253 15.33 10.19 -18.86
N SER A 254 14.82 9.68 -19.97
CA SER A 254 15.00 10.30 -21.29
C SER A 254 14.06 11.49 -21.54
N GLU A 255 12.96 11.58 -20.78
CA GLU A 255 11.97 12.64 -20.89
C GLU A 255 12.22 13.80 -19.88
N ALA A 256 13.14 13.61 -18.92
CA ALA A 256 13.50 14.59 -17.89
C ALA A 256 14.65 15.50 -18.35
#